data_232c8643f7e34b276fabc300b6c9b03d
#
_entry.id   232c8643f7e34b276fabc300b6c9b03d
#
_cell.length_a   1.000
_cell.length_b   1.000
_cell.length_c   1.000
_cell.angle_alpha   90.00
_cell.angle_beta   90.00
_cell.angle_gamma   90.00
#
_symmetry.space_group_name_H-M   'P 1'
#
loop_
_entity.id
_entity.type
_entity.pdbx_description
1 polymer ?
#
loop_
_entity_poly.entity_id
_entity_poly.type
_entity_poly.pdbx_seq_one_letter_code
_entity_poly.pdbx_strand_id
1 'polypeptide(L)'
;MDSTHTFIQIHPKDNTAVALTSLKKDSVLNLDGRMYTLLEDIPQGHKFALEKISAGSAVIKYGSPIGYATEDIPAGSWIHTHNMKTGLGDLLEYSYQKEFTSLEPQEERFFEGYRRTDGKAGVRNEIWIIPTVGCVNSIATSVAARAKEFQPDSVDAIVAFPHPYGCSQMGDDQEHTRQILADLIRHPNAAGVLVLGLGCENSNIEELKKYIGTVDEDRVKFLIAQEVEDEIEASLACIRQLCAYASTFQREKISCKELVIGMKCGGSDGLSGITANPTVGAFSDLLIARGGTTILTEVPEMFGAETLLMNRCRDEAIFDKTVDLINSFKNYFKSHNQTIYENPSPGNKKGGISTLEDKSLGCTQKSGSAPVADVLSYGQPVQTKGLNLLSAPGNDLVASTALAASGAQIVLFTTGRGTPFASPVPTVKISSNTKLYENKKNWIDFNCGALVDGGSIPEMGESLFDYVLEVASGCPVKAEEAGFHDMAIFKQGVTL
;
A
#
# COMPACT_ATOMS: atom_id res chain seq x y z
N MET A 1 9.80 11.68 38.20
CA MET A 1 10.54 10.65 37.43
C MET A 1 9.61 10.20 36.33
N ASP A 2 9.88 10.69 35.15
CA ASP A 2 9.07 10.37 33.96
C ASP A 2 9.09 8.86 33.73
N SER A 3 7.93 8.23 33.77
CA SER A 3 7.75 6.84 33.38
C SER A 3 7.87 6.77 31.88
N THR A 4 9.09 6.62 31.36
CA THR A 4 9.28 6.21 29.96
C THR A 4 8.54 4.91 29.78
N HIS A 5 7.52 4.90 28.94
CA HIS A 5 6.79 3.67 28.57
C HIS A 5 7.76 2.74 27.84
N THR A 6 8.29 1.75 28.52
CA THR A 6 9.24 0.80 27.94
C THR A 6 8.57 -0.39 27.25
N PHE A 7 7.28 -0.58 27.47
CA PHE A 7 6.44 -1.62 26.86
C PHE A 7 4.98 -1.19 26.85
N ILE A 8 4.14 -1.90 26.08
CA ILE A 8 2.70 -1.63 25.94
C ILE A 8 1.89 -2.94 25.87
N GLN A 9 0.78 -3.02 26.59
CA GLN A 9 -0.34 -3.92 26.33
C GLN A 9 -1.30 -3.17 25.40
N ILE A 10 -1.52 -3.67 24.18
CA ILE A 10 -2.25 -2.92 23.13
C ILE A 10 -3.76 -2.94 23.41
N HIS A 11 -4.28 -4.06 23.87
CA HIS A 11 -5.70 -4.24 24.15
C HIS A 11 -5.88 -4.88 25.53
N PRO A 12 -6.92 -4.52 26.33
CA PRO A 12 -7.12 -5.08 27.66
C PRO A 12 -7.26 -6.62 27.71
N LYS A 13 -7.66 -7.26 26.62
CA LYS A 13 -7.76 -8.73 26.50
C LYS A 13 -6.44 -9.42 26.20
N ASP A 14 -5.38 -8.65 25.90
CA ASP A 14 -4.09 -9.24 25.53
C ASP A 14 -3.45 -9.95 26.71
N ASN A 15 -2.98 -11.17 26.50
CA ASN A 15 -2.12 -11.89 27.44
C ASN A 15 -0.63 -11.67 27.12
N THR A 16 -0.33 -10.73 26.24
CA THR A 16 1.02 -10.31 25.84
C THR A 16 1.20 -8.81 25.94
N ALA A 17 2.45 -8.38 26.11
CA ALA A 17 2.85 -6.99 25.92
C ALA A 17 4.00 -6.90 24.93
N VAL A 18 4.15 -5.75 24.27
CA VAL A 18 5.22 -5.49 23.30
C VAL A 18 6.25 -4.55 23.90
N ALA A 19 7.52 -4.93 23.79
CA ALA A 19 8.65 -4.12 24.22
C ALA A 19 8.84 -2.93 23.26
N LEU A 20 8.69 -1.71 23.76
CA LEU A 20 8.92 -0.46 23.01
C LEU A 20 10.41 -0.12 22.92
N THR A 21 11.20 -0.63 23.88
CA THR A 21 12.66 -0.58 23.91
C THR A 21 13.21 -1.96 24.17
N SER A 22 14.52 -2.20 23.99
CA SER A 22 15.12 -3.47 24.38
C SER A 22 15.12 -3.62 25.90
N LEU A 23 14.51 -4.67 26.42
CA LEU A 23 14.39 -4.95 27.86
C LEU A 23 15.34 -6.08 28.24
N LYS A 24 15.90 -5.99 29.45
CA LYS A 24 16.88 -6.97 29.94
C LYS A 24 16.21 -8.02 30.82
N LYS A 25 16.75 -9.24 30.78
CA LYS A 25 16.44 -10.30 31.74
C LYS A 25 16.50 -9.75 33.16
N ASP A 26 15.68 -10.29 34.04
CA ASP A 26 15.56 -9.94 35.45
C ASP A 26 15.05 -8.49 35.70
N SER A 27 14.71 -7.74 34.63
CA SER A 27 14.02 -6.45 34.79
C SER A 27 12.63 -6.67 35.36
N VAL A 28 12.26 -5.81 36.30
CA VAL A 28 10.93 -5.81 36.91
C VAL A 28 10.11 -4.68 36.31
N LEU A 29 9.02 -5.05 35.63
CA LEU A 29 8.12 -4.15 34.93
C LEU A 29 6.83 -3.97 35.73
N ASN A 30 6.24 -2.78 35.72
CA ASN A 30 4.96 -2.50 36.36
C ASN A 30 3.91 -2.15 35.29
N LEU A 31 2.81 -2.89 35.26
CA LEU A 31 1.63 -2.60 34.45
C LEU A 31 0.42 -2.53 35.39
N ASP A 32 -0.17 -1.36 35.57
CA ASP A 32 -1.36 -1.13 36.41
C ASP A 32 -1.27 -1.74 37.81
N GLY A 33 -0.08 -1.63 38.42
CA GLY A 33 0.20 -2.16 39.77
C GLY A 33 0.57 -3.66 39.82
N ARG A 34 0.56 -4.36 38.71
CA ARG A 34 1.09 -5.74 38.62
C ARG A 34 2.56 -5.72 38.24
N MET A 35 3.36 -6.51 38.96
CA MET A 35 4.81 -6.58 38.72
C MET A 35 5.12 -7.84 37.89
N TYR A 36 5.92 -7.67 36.84
CA TYR A 36 6.37 -8.71 35.92
C TYR A 36 7.89 -8.78 35.95
N THR A 37 8.46 -9.94 36.22
CA THR A 37 9.91 -10.16 36.11
C THR A 37 10.19 -10.85 34.78
N LEU A 38 11.04 -10.26 33.94
CA LEU A 38 11.40 -10.86 32.65
C LEU A 38 12.36 -12.03 32.87
N LEU A 39 12.08 -13.15 32.23
CA LEU A 39 12.89 -14.36 32.29
C LEU A 39 14.02 -14.40 31.28
N GLU A 40 13.95 -13.52 30.27
CA GLU A 40 14.87 -13.44 29.12
C GLU A 40 15.06 -11.98 28.70
N ASP A 41 16.07 -11.71 27.87
CA ASP A 41 16.19 -10.43 27.16
C ASP A 41 15.08 -10.35 26.10
N ILE A 42 14.32 -9.23 26.07
CA ILE A 42 13.27 -8.99 25.09
C ILE A 42 13.72 -7.87 24.13
N PRO A 43 13.98 -8.16 22.86
CA PRO A 43 14.34 -7.14 21.89
C PRO A 43 13.20 -6.15 21.64
N GLN A 44 13.53 -4.93 21.21
CA GLN A 44 12.53 -3.93 20.78
C GLN A 44 11.61 -4.51 19.70
N GLY A 45 10.31 -4.24 19.80
CA GLY A 45 9.27 -4.72 18.89
C GLY A 45 8.83 -6.16 19.15
N HIS A 46 9.52 -6.90 20.04
CA HIS A 46 9.14 -8.24 20.43
C HIS A 46 8.18 -8.28 21.61
N LYS A 47 7.50 -9.39 21.79
CA LYS A 47 6.47 -9.57 22.81
C LYS A 47 6.89 -10.53 23.91
N PHE A 48 6.32 -10.32 25.09
CA PHE A 48 6.47 -11.20 26.24
C PHE A 48 5.11 -11.51 26.89
N ALA A 49 5.04 -12.61 27.62
CA ALA A 49 3.82 -13.06 28.27
C ALA A 49 3.51 -12.23 29.53
N LEU A 50 2.26 -11.77 29.68
CA LEU A 50 1.75 -11.10 30.88
C LEU A 50 1.24 -12.09 31.92
N GLU A 51 0.93 -13.32 31.51
CA GLU A 51 0.47 -14.40 32.37
C GLU A 51 0.99 -15.74 31.85
N LYS A 52 0.81 -16.81 32.62
CA LYS A 52 1.12 -18.15 32.12
C LYS A 52 0.16 -18.49 30.99
N ILE A 53 0.70 -18.87 29.81
CA ILE A 53 -0.04 -19.36 28.66
C ILE A 53 0.23 -20.86 28.55
N SER A 54 -0.79 -21.70 28.74
CA SER A 54 -0.61 -23.16 28.66
C SER A 54 -0.44 -23.64 27.24
N ALA A 55 0.25 -24.74 27.03
CA ALA A 55 0.39 -25.40 25.73
C ALA A 55 -0.98 -25.58 25.05
N GLY A 56 -1.08 -25.23 23.78
CA GLY A 56 -2.33 -25.27 22.99
C GLY A 56 -3.27 -24.09 23.22
N SER A 57 -3.02 -23.21 24.19
CA SER A 57 -3.83 -22.00 24.40
C SER A 57 -3.44 -20.89 23.44
N ALA A 58 -4.42 -19.98 23.19
CA ALA A 58 -4.23 -18.83 22.32
C ALA A 58 -3.26 -17.80 22.93
N VAL A 59 -2.34 -17.31 22.11
CA VAL A 59 -1.55 -16.11 22.37
C VAL A 59 -2.33 -14.94 21.81
N ILE A 60 -2.69 -13.97 22.64
CA ILE A 60 -3.60 -12.87 22.31
C ILE A 60 -2.84 -11.54 22.24
N LYS A 61 -3.02 -10.82 21.11
CA LYS A 61 -2.53 -9.47 20.86
C LYS A 61 -3.55 -8.74 19.97
N TYR A 62 -3.71 -7.45 20.16
CA TYR A 62 -4.77 -6.65 19.50
C TYR A 62 -6.21 -7.12 19.86
N GLY A 63 -6.37 -7.76 21.02
CA GLY A 63 -7.65 -8.36 21.44
C GLY A 63 -8.04 -9.65 20.72
N SER A 64 -7.16 -10.20 19.88
CA SER A 64 -7.43 -11.36 19.02
C SER A 64 -6.26 -12.39 19.09
N PRO A 65 -6.55 -13.67 18.80
CA PRO A 65 -5.48 -14.68 18.72
C PRO A 65 -4.49 -14.37 17.60
N ILE A 66 -3.19 -14.36 17.94
CA ILE A 66 -2.09 -14.24 16.98
C ILE A 66 -1.39 -15.58 16.73
N GLY A 67 -1.86 -16.65 17.33
CA GLY A 67 -1.35 -18.00 17.25
C GLY A 67 -1.61 -18.78 18.53
N TYR A 68 -1.01 -19.97 18.63
CA TYR A 68 -1.20 -20.88 19.74
C TYR A 68 0.15 -21.32 20.32
N ALA A 69 0.23 -21.35 21.65
CA ALA A 69 1.42 -21.80 22.37
C ALA A 69 1.75 -23.28 22.03
N THR A 70 3.01 -23.58 21.72
CA THR A 70 3.47 -24.96 21.45
C THR A 70 3.89 -25.70 22.73
N GLU A 71 4.16 -24.95 23.80
CA GLU A 71 4.54 -25.40 25.13
C GLU A 71 3.97 -24.44 26.19
N ASP A 72 4.10 -24.77 27.47
CA ASP A 72 3.76 -23.86 28.57
C ASP A 72 4.71 -22.65 28.55
N ILE A 73 4.16 -21.45 28.42
CA ILE A 73 4.90 -20.16 28.41
C ILE A 73 4.67 -19.45 29.74
N PRO A 74 5.69 -19.38 30.64
CA PRO A 74 5.57 -18.63 31.88
C PRO A 74 5.39 -17.12 31.68
N ALA A 75 4.77 -16.41 32.63
CA ALA A 75 4.76 -14.95 32.64
C ALA A 75 6.20 -14.39 32.62
N GLY A 76 6.44 -13.34 31.85
CA GLY A 76 7.75 -12.71 31.65
C GLY A 76 8.64 -13.38 30.61
N SER A 77 8.20 -14.49 29.98
CA SER A 77 8.94 -15.18 28.91
C SER A 77 8.78 -14.46 27.57
N TRP A 78 9.82 -14.50 26.76
CA TRP A 78 9.77 -14.07 25.37
C TRP A 78 8.87 -14.97 24.53
N ILE A 79 7.97 -14.38 23.74
CA ILE A 79 7.08 -15.10 22.84
C ILE A 79 7.51 -14.85 21.40
N HIS A 80 7.84 -15.93 20.69
CA HIS A 80 8.21 -15.88 19.29
C HIS A 80 8.01 -17.24 18.62
N THR A 81 8.56 -17.45 17.43
CA THR A 81 8.41 -18.68 16.62
C THR A 81 8.93 -19.96 17.29
N HIS A 82 9.71 -19.88 18.37
CA HIS A 82 10.20 -21.04 19.11
C HIS A 82 9.14 -21.67 20.03
N ASN A 83 8.16 -20.88 20.50
CA ASN A 83 7.14 -21.32 21.45
C ASN A 83 5.70 -20.98 21.03
N MET A 84 5.51 -20.49 19.78
CA MET A 84 4.19 -20.18 19.22
C MET A 84 4.10 -20.60 17.75
N LYS A 85 2.94 -21.12 17.32
CA LYS A 85 2.61 -21.47 15.94
C LYS A 85 1.32 -20.80 15.47
N THR A 86 1.16 -20.68 14.14
CA THR A 86 -0.08 -20.21 13.50
C THR A 86 -1.25 -21.16 13.80
N GLY A 87 -2.45 -20.61 13.87
CA GLY A 87 -3.72 -21.34 13.89
C GLY A 87 -4.41 -21.35 12.53
N LEU A 88 -3.82 -20.69 11.50
CA LEU A 88 -4.40 -20.66 10.16
C LEU A 88 -4.35 -22.05 9.51
N GLY A 89 -5.45 -22.40 8.85
CA GLY A 89 -5.65 -23.67 8.16
C GLY A 89 -6.33 -23.47 6.80
N ASP A 90 -7.34 -24.29 6.55
CA ASP A 90 -8.12 -24.26 5.29
C ASP A 90 -9.05 -23.04 5.15
N LEU A 91 -9.85 -23.06 4.07
CA LEU A 91 -10.95 -22.13 3.87
C LEU A 91 -11.90 -22.18 5.07
N LEU A 92 -12.34 -21.01 5.49
CA LEU A 92 -13.31 -20.86 6.58
C LEU A 92 -14.67 -20.46 6.02
N GLU A 93 -15.71 -20.86 6.71
CA GLU A 93 -17.05 -20.30 6.53
C GLU A 93 -17.18 -19.07 7.43
N TYR A 94 -17.71 -18.00 6.88
CA TYR A 94 -17.87 -16.72 7.57
C TYR A 94 -19.34 -16.37 7.71
N SER A 95 -19.69 -15.66 8.77
CA SER A 95 -21.02 -15.10 8.98
C SER A 95 -20.92 -13.60 9.18
N TYR A 96 -21.80 -12.85 8.51
CA TYR A 96 -21.82 -11.40 8.61
C TYR A 96 -22.37 -10.96 9.97
N GLN A 97 -21.53 -10.30 10.75
CA GLN A 97 -21.89 -9.69 12.02
C GLN A 97 -21.55 -8.20 11.93
N LYS A 98 -22.51 -7.40 11.49
CA LYS A 98 -22.30 -5.97 11.25
C LYS A 98 -21.84 -5.26 12.52
N GLU A 99 -20.60 -4.79 12.53
CA GLU A 99 -19.96 -4.14 13.66
C GLU A 99 -19.13 -2.93 13.18
N PHE A 100 -19.79 -1.80 12.96
CA PHE A 100 -19.09 -0.52 12.71
C PHE A 100 -19.97 0.66 13.09
N THR A 101 -19.31 1.80 13.37
CA THR A 101 -19.95 3.10 13.53
C THR A 101 -19.56 3.97 12.34
N SER A 102 -20.53 4.67 11.76
CA SER A 102 -20.26 5.66 10.72
C SER A 102 -19.39 6.78 11.28
N LEU A 103 -18.42 7.22 10.48
CA LEU A 103 -17.62 8.37 10.85
C LEU A 103 -18.45 9.65 10.79
N GLU A 104 -18.27 10.52 11.78
CA GLU A 104 -18.87 11.84 11.76
C GLU A 104 -18.23 12.69 10.66
N PRO A 105 -19.04 13.34 9.79
CA PRO A 105 -18.52 14.23 8.77
C PRO A 105 -17.66 15.36 9.39
N GLN A 106 -16.54 15.66 8.75
CA GLN A 106 -15.62 16.72 9.18
C GLN A 106 -15.55 17.85 8.15
N GLU A 107 -15.00 18.98 8.59
CA GLU A 107 -14.81 20.15 7.73
C GLU A 107 -13.95 19.82 6.51
N GLU A 108 -14.35 20.41 5.38
CA GLU A 108 -13.65 20.23 4.11
C GLU A 108 -12.23 20.83 4.18
N ARG A 109 -11.25 20.11 3.69
CA ARG A 109 -9.86 20.55 3.53
C ARG A 109 -9.52 20.55 2.04
N PHE A 110 -8.48 21.25 1.66
CA PHE A 110 -8.14 21.50 0.26
C PHE A 110 -6.65 21.25 0.03
N PHE A 111 -6.32 20.98 -1.23
CA PHE A 111 -4.95 20.93 -1.75
C PHE A 111 -4.87 21.69 -3.06
N GLU A 112 -3.67 22.07 -3.48
CA GLU A 112 -3.41 22.72 -4.77
C GLU A 112 -3.07 21.63 -5.81
N GLY A 113 -4.04 21.26 -6.64
CA GLY A 113 -3.92 20.17 -7.62
C GLY A 113 -4.25 20.62 -9.04
N TYR A 114 -4.24 19.68 -9.97
CA TYR A 114 -4.53 19.92 -11.37
C TYR A 114 -5.89 19.35 -11.75
N ARG A 115 -6.82 20.20 -12.21
CA ARG A 115 -8.10 19.74 -12.76
C ARG A 115 -7.90 19.32 -14.21
N ARG A 116 -8.18 18.05 -14.52
CA ARG A 116 -8.10 17.50 -15.87
C ARG A 116 -9.37 17.79 -16.66
N THR A 117 -9.28 17.69 -18.00
CA THR A 117 -10.42 17.92 -18.90
C THR A 117 -11.58 16.96 -18.68
N ASP A 118 -11.31 15.75 -18.17
CA ASP A 118 -12.32 14.76 -17.76
C ASP A 118 -12.91 14.99 -16.36
N GLY A 119 -12.53 16.08 -15.69
CA GLY A 119 -12.99 16.47 -14.36
C GLY A 119 -12.24 15.85 -13.20
N LYS A 120 -11.32 14.91 -13.43
CA LYS A 120 -10.50 14.28 -12.37
C LYS A 120 -9.45 15.26 -11.83
N ALA A 121 -8.99 14.98 -10.61
CA ALA A 121 -7.93 15.74 -9.97
C ALA A 121 -6.60 14.98 -10.00
N GLY A 122 -5.54 15.61 -10.51
CA GLY A 122 -4.17 15.12 -10.41
C GLY A 122 -3.39 15.86 -9.33
N VAL A 123 -2.46 15.17 -8.67
CA VAL A 123 -1.54 15.77 -7.69
C VAL A 123 -0.17 16.06 -8.31
N ARG A 124 0.05 15.58 -9.55
CA ARG A 124 1.23 15.83 -10.37
C ARG A 124 0.82 16.21 -11.79
N ASN A 125 1.74 16.85 -12.51
CA ASN A 125 1.62 17.24 -13.90
C ASN A 125 2.73 16.57 -14.72
N GLU A 126 2.68 15.23 -14.78
CA GLU A 126 3.75 14.43 -15.40
C GLU A 126 3.43 14.03 -16.83
N ILE A 127 4.47 13.72 -17.61
CA ILE A 127 4.37 13.04 -18.90
C ILE A 127 4.81 11.60 -18.72
N TRP A 128 3.94 10.65 -19.05
CA TRP A 128 4.22 9.24 -18.92
C TRP A 128 4.43 8.59 -20.29
N ILE A 129 5.48 7.74 -20.40
CA ILE A 129 5.74 6.91 -21.56
C ILE A 129 5.41 5.47 -21.17
N ILE A 130 4.37 4.93 -21.75
CA ILE A 130 3.85 3.59 -21.44
C ILE A 130 4.08 2.66 -22.62
N PRO A 131 5.08 1.76 -22.55
CA PRO A 131 5.26 0.70 -23.54
C PRO A 131 4.06 -0.25 -23.54
N THR A 132 3.63 -0.71 -24.72
CA THR A 132 2.65 -1.80 -24.83
C THR A 132 3.30 -3.17 -24.67
N VAL A 133 4.62 -3.24 -24.89
CA VAL A 133 5.40 -4.48 -24.84
C VAL A 133 6.85 -4.22 -24.40
N GLY A 134 7.44 -5.21 -23.73
CA GLY A 134 8.82 -5.11 -23.24
C GLY A 134 9.88 -4.83 -24.31
N CYS A 135 9.63 -5.15 -25.57
CA CYS A 135 10.58 -4.95 -26.69
C CYS A 135 10.93 -3.46 -26.93
N VAL A 136 10.05 -2.53 -26.56
CA VAL A 136 10.28 -1.08 -26.74
C VAL A 136 10.70 -0.35 -25.44
N ASN A 137 10.97 -1.08 -24.37
CA ASN A 137 11.37 -0.49 -23.08
C ASN A 137 12.62 0.40 -23.20
N SER A 138 13.63 -0.04 -23.98
CA SER A 138 14.87 0.73 -24.13
C SER A 138 14.64 2.04 -24.90
N ILE A 139 13.72 2.04 -25.87
CA ILE A 139 13.29 3.25 -26.60
C ILE A 139 12.61 4.19 -25.59
N ALA A 140 11.61 3.71 -24.85
CA ALA A 140 10.88 4.51 -23.85
C ALA A 140 11.83 5.16 -22.82
N THR A 141 12.77 4.39 -22.28
CA THR A 141 13.77 4.88 -21.31
C THR A 141 14.70 5.91 -21.93
N SER A 142 15.18 5.69 -23.16
CA SER A 142 16.03 6.63 -23.88
C SER A 142 15.30 7.93 -24.19
N VAL A 143 14.05 7.86 -24.63
CA VAL A 143 13.21 9.03 -24.90
C VAL A 143 12.97 9.84 -23.62
N ALA A 144 12.62 9.20 -22.50
CA ALA A 144 12.44 9.89 -21.22
C ALA A 144 13.71 10.63 -20.79
N ALA A 145 14.89 9.99 -20.94
CA ALA A 145 16.16 10.61 -20.59
C ALA A 145 16.49 11.83 -21.47
N ARG A 146 16.30 11.73 -22.79
CA ARG A 146 16.57 12.83 -23.73
C ARG A 146 15.57 13.97 -23.59
N ALA A 147 14.32 13.66 -23.33
CA ALA A 147 13.25 14.66 -23.20
C ALA A 147 13.47 15.65 -22.03
N LYS A 148 14.28 15.28 -21.04
CA LYS A 148 14.67 16.18 -19.93
C LYS A 148 15.36 17.46 -20.39
N GLU A 149 16.01 17.45 -21.56
CA GLU A 149 16.71 18.63 -22.10
C GLU A 149 15.74 19.77 -22.47
N PHE A 150 14.48 19.44 -22.75
CA PHE A 150 13.45 20.43 -23.12
C PHE A 150 12.20 20.36 -22.23
N GLN A 151 12.28 19.66 -21.10
CA GLN A 151 11.19 19.60 -20.12
C GLN A 151 10.89 21.01 -19.59
N PRO A 152 9.66 21.53 -19.72
CA PRO A 152 9.30 22.82 -19.15
C PRO A 152 9.10 22.73 -17.63
N ASP A 153 9.29 23.83 -16.92
CA ASP A 153 9.10 23.94 -15.46
C ASP A 153 7.67 23.60 -15.01
N SER A 154 6.69 23.69 -15.90
CA SER A 154 5.30 23.32 -15.64
C SER A 154 5.04 21.82 -15.65
N VAL A 155 6.00 20.99 -16.07
CA VAL A 155 5.93 19.53 -16.08
C VAL A 155 6.81 18.98 -14.96
N ASP A 156 6.19 18.30 -13.99
CA ASP A 156 6.89 17.81 -12.79
C ASP A 156 7.94 16.75 -13.15
N ALA A 157 7.62 15.81 -14.06
CA ALA A 157 8.56 14.79 -14.54
C ALA A 157 8.15 14.22 -15.91
N ILE A 158 9.13 13.63 -16.63
CA ILE A 158 8.92 12.79 -17.81
C ILE A 158 9.41 11.40 -17.46
N VAL A 159 8.50 10.43 -17.35
CA VAL A 159 8.75 9.09 -16.79
C VAL A 159 8.39 8.00 -17.79
N ALA A 160 9.26 7.00 -17.94
CA ALA A 160 8.96 5.77 -18.66
C ALA A 160 8.65 4.64 -17.65
N PHE A 161 7.67 3.78 -17.99
CA PHE A 161 7.27 2.63 -17.19
C PHE A 161 7.61 1.31 -17.90
N PRO A 162 8.89 0.89 -17.93
CA PRO A 162 9.29 -0.35 -18.57
C PRO A 162 8.71 -1.58 -17.84
N HIS A 163 8.28 -2.57 -18.61
CA HIS A 163 7.78 -3.85 -18.10
C HIS A 163 8.07 -4.99 -19.08
N PRO A 164 8.16 -6.26 -18.63
CA PRO A 164 8.50 -7.40 -19.51
C PRO A 164 7.31 -8.05 -20.20
N TYR A 165 6.14 -7.44 -20.18
CA TYR A 165 4.86 -8.02 -20.62
C TYR A 165 4.42 -7.50 -22.00
N GLY A 166 3.18 -7.84 -22.41
CA GLY A 166 2.53 -7.34 -23.62
C GLY A 166 2.58 -8.29 -24.81
N CYS A 167 3.44 -9.31 -24.77
CA CYS A 167 3.51 -10.38 -25.76
C CYS A 167 3.67 -11.74 -25.07
N SER A 168 3.21 -12.82 -25.74
CA SER A 168 3.39 -14.18 -25.25
C SER A 168 2.79 -14.46 -23.85
N GLN A 169 1.76 -13.73 -23.48
CA GLN A 169 0.93 -13.96 -22.31
C GLN A 169 -0.37 -14.69 -22.70
N MET A 170 -0.98 -15.40 -21.76
CA MET A 170 -2.24 -16.11 -21.95
C MET A 170 -3.27 -15.74 -20.90
N GLY A 171 -4.55 -15.82 -21.29
CA GLY A 171 -5.70 -15.70 -20.38
C GLY A 171 -5.65 -14.44 -19.53
N ASP A 172 -5.88 -14.60 -18.26
CA ASP A 172 -5.99 -13.50 -17.28
C ASP A 172 -4.73 -12.64 -17.20
N ASP A 173 -3.54 -13.20 -17.40
CA ASP A 173 -2.30 -12.41 -17.37
C ASP A 173 -2.26 -11.37 -18.50
N GLN A 174 -2.78 -11.71 -19.69
CA GLN A 174 -2.86 -10.78 -20.80
C GLN A 174 -3.92 -9.70 -20.55
N GLU A 175 -5.08 -10.11 -20.04
CA GLU A 175 -6.16 -9.19 -19.69
C GLU A 175 -5.74 -8.21 -18.58
N HIS A 176 -5.09 -8.71 -17.53
CA HIS A 176 -4.54 -7.88 -16.45
C HIS A 176 -3.51 -6.88 -16.97
N THR A 177 -2.62 -7.30 -17.88
CA THR A 177 -1.64 -6.39 -18.48
C THR A 177 -2.33 -5.25 -19.22
N ARG A 178 -3.31 -5.55 -20.08
CA ARG A 178 -4.06 -4.55 -20.84
C ARG A 178 -4.83 -3.61 -19.94
N GLN A 179 -5.50 -4.15 -18.91
CA GLN A 179 -6.27 -3.35 -17.96
C GLN A 179 -5.38 -2.39 -17.16
N ILE A 180 -4.29 -2.88 -16.58
CA ILE A 180 -3.35 -2.05 -15.80
C ILE A 180 -2.76 -0.93 -16.68
N LEU A 181 -2.30 -1.25 -17.90
CA LEU A 181 -1.76 -0.24 -18.81
C LEU A 181 -2.82 0.80 -19.18
N ALA A 182 -4.05 0.37 -19.50
CA ALA A 182 -5.15 1.27 -19.84
C ALA A 182 -5.51 2.21 -18.69
N ASP A 183 -5.52 1.73 -17.45
CA ASP A 183 -5.85 2.54 -16.29
C ASP A 183 -4.74 3.54 -15.94
N LEU A 184 -3.47 3.14 -16.08
CA LEU A 184 -2.34 4.08 -15.97
C LEU A 184 -2.37 5.16 -17.08
N ILE A 185 -2.75 4.80 -18.32
CA ILE A 185 -2.92 5.79 -19.41
C ILE A 185 -3.98 6.83 -19.05
N ARG A 186 -5.04 6.43 -18.32
CA ARG A 186 -6.12 7.32 -17.87
C ARG A 186 -5.86 8.01 -16.53
N HIS A 187 -4.71 7.75 -15.90
CA HIS A 187 -4.42 8.25 -14.55
C HIS A 187 -4.27 9.77 -14.51
N PRO A 188 -4.90 10.49 -13.55
CA PRO A 188 -4.94 11.96 -13.56
C PRO A 188 -3.60 12.63 -13.21
N ASN A 189 -2.63 11.93 -12.60
CA ASN A 189 -1.28 12.47 -12.38
C ASN A 189 -0.52 12.65 -13.70
N ALA A 190 -0.83 11.85 -14.73
CA ALA A 190 -0.30 12.06 -16.08
C ALA A 190 -1.07 13.16 -16.80
N ALA A 191 -0.45 14.32 -17.00
CA ALA A 191 -0.99 15.37 -17.85
C ALA A 191 -0.96 14.96 -19.33
N GLY A 192 0.05 14.19 -19.73
CA GLY A 192 0.17 13.64 -21.06
C GLY A 192 0.74 12.24 -21.06
N VAL A 193 0.35 11.40 -22.01
CA VAL A 193 0.82 10.03 -22.14
C VAL A 193 1.24 9.72 -23.58
N LEU A 194 2.44 9.20 -23.74
CA LEU A 194 2.88 8.54 -24.97
C LEU A 194 2.72 7.02 -24.81
N VAL A 195 1.80 6.41 -25.54
CA VAL A 195 1.64 4.96 -25.67
C VAL A 195 2.54 4.49 -26.80
N LEU A 196 3.59 3.74 -26.44
CA LEU A 196 4.62 3.30 -27.39
C LEU A 196 4.47 1.81 -27.68
N GLY A 197 4.02 1.47 -28.89
CA GLY A 197 3.89 0.10 -29.41
C GLY A 197 5.09 -0.31 -30.27
N LEU A 198 5.32 -1.62 -30.40
CA LEU A 198 6.24 -2.16 -31.37
C LEU A 198 5.57 -2.29 -32.74
N GLY A 199 4.40 -2.95 -32.81
CA GLY A 199 3.59 -3.18 -34.01
C GLY A 199 3.17 -4.63 -34.23
N CYS A 200 3.89 -5.62 -33.68
CA CYS A 200 3.58 -7.05 -33.85
C CYS A 200 3.20 -7.77 -32.54
N GLU A 201 3.09 -7.05 -31.43
CA GLU A 201 2.75 -7.62 -30.13
C GLU A 201 1.26 -8.00 -30.00
N ASN A 202 0.98 -8.94 -29.07
CA ASN A 202 -0.39 -9.36 -28.79
C ASN A 202 -1.25 -8.26 -28.14
N SER A 203 -0.64 -7.42 -27.33
CA SER A 203 -1.29 -6.27 -26.68
C SER A 203 -0.99 -4.97 -27.44
N ASN A 204 -1.12 -5.01 -28.79
CA ASN A 204 -0.87 -3.86 -29.64
C ASN A 204 -1.85 -2.71 -29.33
N ILE A 205 -1.56 -1.54 -29.90
CA ILE A 205 -2.33 -0.31 -29.65
C ILE A 205 -3.83 -0.47 -29.96
N GLU A 206 -4.19 -1.17 -31.02
CA GLU A 206 -5.61 -1.35 -31.39
C GLU A 206 -6.35 -2.23 -30.36
N GLU A 207 -5.70 -3.27 -29.85
CA GLU A 207 -6.25 -4.07 -28.76
C GLU A 207 -6.35 -3.26 -27.46
N LEU A 208 -5.31 -2.48 -27.14
CA LEU A 208 -5.27 -1.68 -25.91
C LEU A 208 -6.31 -0.55 -25.92
N LYS A 209 -6.60 0.05 -27.06
CA LYS A 209 -7.68 1.07 -27.21
C LYS A 209 -9.05 0.57 -26.76
N LYS A 210 -9.33 -0.75 -26.87
CA LYS A 210 -10.59 -1.32 -26.38
C LYS A 210 -10.77 -1.18 -24.87
N TYR A 211 -9.66 -1.17 -24.13
CA TYR A 211 -9.63 -1.00 -22.68
C TYR A 211 -9.52 0.48 -22.27
N ILE A 212 -8.78 1.26 -23.03
CA ILE A 212 -8.61 2.70 -22.78
C ILE A 212 -9.93 3.45 -23.02
N GLY A 213 -10.70 3.04 -24.05
CA GLY A 213 -11.90 3.77 -24.46
C GLY A 213 -11.56 5.11 -25.14
N THR A 214 -12.48 6.05 -25.08
CA THR A 214 -12.29 7.39 -25.65
C THR A 214 -11.33 8.20 -24.79
N VAL A 215 -10.34 8.81 -25.43
CA VAL A 215 -9.36 9.71 -24.80
C VAL A 215 -9.26 11.03 -25.56
N ASP A 216 -8.78 12.05 -24.87
CA ASP A 216 -8.37 13.32 -25.46
C ASP A 216 -7.07 13.08 -26.25
N GLU A 217 -7.11 13.29 -27.57
CA GLU A 217 -5.97 13.05 -28.47
C GLU A 217 -4.82 14.07 -28.24
N ASP A 218 -5.09 15.18 -27.62
CA ASP A 218 -4.04 16.13 -27.22
C ASP A 218 -3.30 15.62 -25.96
N ARG A 219 -3.98 14.86 -25.11
CA ARG A 219 -3.44 14.25 -23.90
C ARG A 219 -2.75 12.93 -24.15
N VAL A 220 -3.25 12.09 -25.08
CA VAL A 220 -2.72 10.75 -25.33
C VAL A 220 -2.25 10.61 -26.77
N LYS A 221 -0.95 10.39 -26.96
CA LYS A 221 -0.35 10.13 -28.27
C LYS A 221 -0.02 8.64 -28.40
N PHE A 222 -0.25 8.10 -29.58
CA PHE A 222 0.06 6.70 -29.93
C PHE A 222 1.15 6.69 -30.97
N LEU A 223 2.18 5.84 -30.79
CA LEU A 223 3.25 5.64 -31.75
C LEU A 223 3.57 4.17 -31.89
N ILE A 224 3.68 3.69 -33.14
CA ILE A 224 4.10 2.32 -33.47
C ILE A 224 5.51 2.40 -34.03
N ALA A 225 6.48 1.81 -33.31
CA ALA A 225 7.90 1.93 -33.65
C ALA A 225 8.23 1.37 -35.05
N GLN A 226 7.57 0.29 -35.48
CA GLN A 226 7.79 -0.32 -36.81
C GLN A 226 7.19 0.48 -37.98
N GLU A 227 6.37 1.53 -37.70
CA GLU A 227 5.72 2.32 -38.73
C GLU A 227 6.41 3.66 -39.01
N VAL A 228 7.51 3.96 -38.27
CA VAL A 228 8.26 5.22 -38.42
C VAL A 228 9.73 4.94 -38.77
N GLU A 229 10.39 5.88 -39.43
CA GLU A 229 11.79 5.74 -39.84
C GLU A 229 12.77 5.87 -38.63
N ASP A 230 12.46 6.80 -37.69
CA ASP A 230 13.22 7.03 -36.45
C ASP A 230 12.23 7.16 -35.29
N GLU A 231 12.10 6.06 -34.55
CA GLU A 231 11.15 5.94 -33.44
C GLU A 231 11.51 6.85 -32.26
N ILE A 232 12.81 7.20 -32.10
CA ILE A 232 13.25 8.09 -31.02
C ILE A 232 12.86 9.53 -31.36
N GLU A 233 13.18 10.03 -32.54
CA GLU A 233 12.84 11.39 -32.95
C GLU A 233 11.31 11.58 -33.07
N ALA A 234 10.58 10.58 -33.56
CA ALA A 234 9.12 10.60 -33.59
C ALA A 234 8.52 10.65 -32.17
N SER A 235 9.08 9.86 -31.24
CA SER A 235 8.66 9.90 -29.82
C SER A 235 8.94 11.24 -29.17
N LEU A 236 10.13 11.84 -29.40
CA LEU A 236 10.50 13.15 -28.87
C LEU A 236 9.57 14.24 -29.41
N ALA A 237 9.15 14.16 -30.69
CA ALA A 237 8.17 15.06 -31.27
C ALA A 237 6.81 14.95 -30.56
N CYS A 238 6.33 13.73 -30.25
CA CYS A 238 5.14 13.51 -29.44
C CYS A 238 5.28 14.10 -28.03
N ILE A 239 6.43 13.87 -27.36
CA ILE A 239 6.66 14.41 -26.01
C ILE A 239 6.64 15.95 -26.00
N ARG A 240 7.18 16.63 -27.04
CA ARG A 240 7.08 18.10 -27.14
C ARG A 240 5.63 18.57 -27.20
N GLN A 241 4.76 17.88 -27.96
CA GLN A 241 3.34 18.20 -28.02
C GLN A 241 2.65 17.98 -26.66
N LEU A 242 2.95 16.85 -26.00
CA LEU A 242 2.41 16.55 -24.67
C LEU A 242 2.89 17.56 -23.61
N CYS A 243 4.15 18.00 -23.67
CA CYS A 243 4.65 19.07 -22.80
C CYS A 243 3.91 20.40 -23.04
N ALA A 244 3.65 20.75 -24.29
CA ALA A 244 2.87 21.95 -24.62
C ALA A 244 1.45 21.86 -24.08
N TYR A 245 0.80 20.72 -24.23
CA TYR A 245 -0.53 20.48 -23.64
C TYR A 245 -0.49 20.51 -22.10
N ALA A 246 0.46 19.82 -21.46
CA ALA A 246 0.62 19.82 -20.01
C ALA A 246 0.85 21.23 -19.44
N SER A 247 1.53 22.10 -20.17
CA SER A 247 1.79 23.50 -19.77
C SER A 247 0.53 24.37 -19.73
N THR A 248 -0.60 23.90 -20.26
CA THR A 248 -1.88 24.62 -20.17
C THR A 248 -2.55 24.48 -18.81
N PHE A 249 -2.15 23.48 -18.02
CA PHE A 249 -2.71 23.24 -16.68
C PHE A 249 -1.96 24.05 -15.62
N GLN A 250 -2.71 24.55 -14.66
CA GLN A 250 -2.18 25.23 -13.48
C GLN A 250 -2.78 24.60 -12.23
N ARG A 251 -2.06 24.66 -11.12
CA ARG A 251 -2.59 24.24 -9.82
C ARG A 251 -3.75 25.14 -9.41
N GLU A 252 -4.81 24.52 -8.93
CA GLU A 252 -5.98 25.18 -8.39
C GLU A 252 -6.40 24.55 -7.08
N LYS A 253 -7.18 25.28 -6.28
CA LYS A 253 -7.71 24.78 -5.01
C LYS A 253 -8.76 23.70 -5.24
N ILE A 254 -8.44 22.46 -4.85
CA ILE A 254 -9.28 21.27 -5.02
C ILE A 254 -9.61 20.70 -3.64
N SER A 255 -10.84 20.26 -3.43
CA SER A 255 -11.27 19.59 -2.20
C SER A 255 -10.58 18.25 -2.01
N CYS A 256 -10.17 17.93 -0.76
CA CYS A 256 -9.60 16.63 -0.42
C CYS A 256 -10.56 15.46 -0.65
N LYS A 257 -11.86 15.69 -0.84
CA LYS A 257 -12.84 14.68 -1.25
C LYS A 257 -12.53 14.05 -2.62
N GLU A 258 -11.68 14.70 -3.42
CA GLU A 258 -11.23 14.18 -4.73
C GLU A 258 -9.97 13.31 -4.61
N LEU A 259 -9.37 13.21 -3.40
CA LEU A 259 -8.22 12.35 -3.18
C LEU A 259 -8.63 10.88 -3.06
N VAL A 260 -7.86 10.06 -3.76
CA VAL A 260 -7.85 8.60 -3.64
C VAL A 260 -6.44 8.19 -3.18
N ILE A 261 -6.35 7.60 -2.00
CA ILE A 261 -5.07 7.26 -1.37
C ILE A 261 -4.93 5.75 -1.24
N GLY A 262 -3.87 5.20 -1.83
CA GLY A 262 -3.53 3.79 -1.68
C GLY A 262 -2.76 3.53 -0.38
N MET A 263 -3.02 2.41 0.26
CA MET A 263 -2.38 2.04 1.53
C MET A 263 -1.77 0.65 1.44
N LYS A 264 -0.49 0.55 1.78
CA LYS A 264 0.23 -0.71 1.83
C LYS A 264 1.38 -0.70 2.83
N CYS A 265 2.04 -1.83 3.02
CA CYS A 265 3.26 -1.92 3.84
C CYS A 265 4.31 -2.83 3.18
N GLY A 266 5.57 -2.65 3.58
CA GLY A 266 6.67 -3.52 3.18
C GLY A 266 7.80 -3.46 4.20
N GLY A 267 8.42 -4.61 4.50
CA GLY A 267 9.46 -4.68 5.52
C GLY A 267 8.98 -4.35 6.94
N SER A 268 7.75 -4.77 7.29
CA SER A 268 7.14 -4.51 8.60
C SER A 268 7.91 -5.14 9.76
N ASP A 269 7.88 -4.49 10.92
CA ASP A 269 8.41 -4.95 12.21
C ASP A 269 7.30 -5.00 13.28
N GLY A 270 7.64 -5.37 14.51
CA GLY A 270 6.69 -5.47 15.62
C GLY A 270 6.11 -4.13 16.07
N LEU A 271 6.73 -3.01 15.72
CA LEU A 271 6.22 -1.66 15.99
C LEU A 271 5.26 -1.17 14.91
N SER A 272 5.28 -1.74 13.71
CA SER A 272 4.45 -1.30 12.58
C SER A 272 2.95 -1.28 12.91
N GLY A 273 2.46 -2.31 13.63
CA GLY A 273 1.04 -2.42 14.02
C GLY A 273 0.63 -1.56 15.21
N ILE A 274 1.57 -0.86 15.86
CA ILE A 274 1.30 0.04 17.00
C ILE A 274 1.68 1.50 16.75
N THR A 275 2.41 1.78 15.69
CA THR A 275 2.82 3.15 15.32
C THR A 275 2.34 3.52 13.92
N ALA A 276 3.05 3.12 12.87
CA ALA A 276 2.80 3.56 11.50
C ALA A 276 1.43 3.11 10.95
N ASN A 277 1.04 1.84 11.14
CA ASN A 277 -0.21 1.35 10.59
C ASN A 277 -1.46 1.99 11.23
N PRO A 278 -1.58 2.10 12.58
CA PRO A 278 -2.70 2.83 13.16
C PRO A 278 -2.68 4.33 12.86
N THR A 279 -1.51 4.96 12.64
CA THR A 279 -1.44 6.35 12.16
C THR A 279 -2.05 6.49 10.76
N VAL A 280 -1.72 5.57 9.84
CA VAL A 280 -2.36 5.52 8.51
C VAL A 280 -3.86 5.23 8.64
N GLY A 281 -4.28 4.42 9.61
CA GLY A 281 -5.70 4.18 9.90
C GLY A 281 -6.42 5.44 10.36
N ALA A 282 -5.83 6.21 11.26
CA ALA A 282 -6.37 7.50 11.68
C ALA A 282 -6.44 8.50 10.50
N PHE A 283 -5.39 8.56 9.67
CA PHE A 283 -5.41 9.31 8.41
C PHE A 283 -6.57 8.87 7.49
N SER A 284 -6.77 7.56 7.31
CA SER A 284 -7.85 7.00 6.49
C SER A 284 -9.22 7.47 6.97
N ASP A 285 -9.46 7.40 8.27
CA ASP A 285 -10.72 7.86 8.87
C ASP A 285 -10.91 9.38 8.67
N LEU A 286 -9.86 10.18 8.84
CA LEU A 286 -9.89 11.62 8.61
C LEU A 286 -10.23 11.99 7.17
N LEU A 287 -9.65 11.28 6.20
CA LEU A 287 -9.90 11.52 4.78
C LEU A 287 -11.34 11.11 4.40
N ILE A 288 -11.79 9.93 4.86
CA ILE A 288 -13.14 9.42 4.59
C ILE A 288 -14.21 10.31 5.25
N ALA A 289 -13.97 10.77 6.48
CA ALA A 289 -14.87 11.71 7.16
C ALA A 289 -15.03 13.04 6.39
N ARG A 290 -14.08 13.39 5.52
CA ARG A 290 -14.11 14.54 4.62
C ARG A 290 -14.57 14.20 3.19
N GLY A 291 -15.05 12.97 2.98
CA GLY A 291 -15.60 12.48 1.70
C GLY A 291 -14.58 12.00 0.68
N GLY A 292 -13.32 11.79 1.07
CA GLY A 292 -12.29 11.19 0.23
C GLY A 292 -12.34 9.66 0.20
N THR A 293 -11.34 9.04 -0.39
CA THR A 293 -11.30 7.59 -0.63
C THR A 293 -9.94 7.01 -0.25
N THR A 294 -9.96 5.85 0.38
CA THR A 294 -8.77 5.04 0.64
C THR A 294 -8.92 3.63 0.08
N ILE A 295 -7.80 3.04 -0.34
CA ILE A 295 -7.74 1.68 -0.88
C ILE A 295 -6.75 0.87 -0.04
N LEU A 296 -7.23 -0.20 0.61
CA LEU A 296 -6.39 -1.20 1.26
C LEU A 296 -6.19 -2.38 0.30
N THR A 297 -4.96 -2.86 0.17
CA THR A 297 -4.62 -4.01 -0.66
C THR A 297 -3.77 -5.03 0.11
N GLU A 298 -3.06 -5.93 -0.60
CA GLU A 298 -2.24 -7.00 -0.02
C GLU A 298 -3.12 -8.07 0.65
N VAL A 299 -4.02 -8.68 -0.13
CA VAL A 299 -5.00 -9.66 0.39
C VAL A 299 -4.39 -10.76 1.26
N PRO A 300 -3.20 -11.34 0.94
CA PRO A 300 -2.54 -12.31 1.83
C PRO A 300 -2.21 -11.77 3.23
N GLU A 301 -2.10 -10.45 3.39
CA GLU A 301 -1.86 -9.80 4.69
C GLU A 301 -3.17 -9.47 5.45
N MET A 302 -4.31 -9.94 4.96
CA MET A 302 -5.59 -9.89 5.65
C MET A 302 -5.94 -11.22 6.31
N PHE A 303 -5.26 -12.34 5.95
CA PHE A 303 -5.54 -13.67 6.46
C PHE A 303 -5.30 -13.76 7.97
N GLY A 304 -6.31 -14.18 8.71
CA GLY A 304 -6.33 -14.22 10.18
C GLY A 304 -6.83 -12.92 10.83
N ALA A 305 -7.05 -11.85 10.04
CA ALA A 305 -7.67 -10.61 10.46
C ALA A 305 -8.92 -10.26 9.59
N GLU A 306 -9.28 -11.13 8.66
CA GLU A 306 -10.34 -10.89 7.67
C GLU A 306 -11.69 -10.59 8.28
N THR A 307 -12.03 -11.21 9.42
CA THR A 307 -13.31 -10.99 10.12
C THR A 307 -13.49 -9.54 10.59
N LEU A 308 -12.39 -8.85 10.92
CA LEU A 308 -12.43 -7.43 11.29
C LEU A 308 -12.89 -6.55 10.12
N LEU A 309 -12.47 -6.89 8.89
CA LEU A 309 -12.89 -6.18 7.68
C LEU A 309 -14.29 -6.61 7.26
N MET A 310 -14.59 -7.91 7.30
CA MET A 310 -15.90 -8.49 6.96
C MET A 310 -17.03 -7.91 7.80
N ASN A 311 -16.85 -7.79 9.12
CA ASN A 311 -17.85 -7.24 10.03
C ASN A 311 -18.07 -5.73 9.84
N ARG A 312 -17.11 -5.04 9.21
CA ARG A 312 -17.18 -3.63 8.85
C ARG A 312 -17.73 -3.39 7.45
N CYS A 313 -18.11 -4.41 6.69
CA CYS A 313 -18.76 -4.23 5.39
C CYS A 313 -20.08 -3.46 5.57
N ARG A 314 -20.33 -2.47 4.71
CA ARG A 314 -21.52 -1.60 4.83
C ARG A 314 -22.83 -2.38 4.72
N ASP A 315 -22.82 -3.48 3.96
CA ASP A 315 -23.96 -4.36 3.72
C ASP A 315 -23.50 -5.80 3.40
N GLU A 316 -24.45 -6.73 3.29
CA GLU A 316 -24.22 -8.15 3.05
C GLU A 316 -23.58 -8.40 1.66
N ALA A 317 -23.94 -7.60 0.65
CA ALA A 317 -23.35 -7.75 -0.69
C ALA A 317 -21.84 -7.44 -0.70
N ILE A 318 -21.40 -6.45 0.08
CA ILE A 318 -19.97 -6.12 0.23
C ILE A 318 -19.28 -7.16 1.12
N PHE A 319 -19.99 -7.73 2.13
CA PHE A 319 -19.48 -8.85 2.89
C PHE A 319 -19.19 -10.06 1.98
N ASP A 320 -20.14 -10.46 1.13
CA ASP A 320 -19.97 -11.58 0.20
C ASP A 320 -18.77 -11.35 -0.75
N LYS A 321 -18.65 -10.15 -1.32
CA LYS A 321 -17.48 -9.77 -2.12
C LYS A 321 -16.16 -9.88 -1.33
N THR A 322 -16.17 -9.53 -0.05
CA THR A 322 -14.99 -9.62 0.82
C THR A 322 -14.62 -11.08 1.10
N VAL A 323 -15.60 -11.94 1.33
CA VAL A 323 -15.42 -13.38 1.47
C VAL A 323 -14.81 -13.98 0.19
N ASP A 324 -15.34 -13.59 -0.98
CA ASP A 324 -14.82 -14.03 -2.27
C ASP A 324 -13.37 -13.55 -2.50
N LEU A 325 -13.07 -12.30 -2.14
CA LEU A 325 -11.72 -11.73 -2.21
C LEU A 325 -10.71 -12.59 -1.42
N ILE A 326 -11.02 -12.89 -0.18
CA ILE A 326 -10.16 -13.67 0.72
C ILE A 326 -10.03 -15.12 0.23
N ASN A 327 -11.14 -15.78 -0.07
CA ASN A 327 -11.15 -17.18 -0.47
C ASN A 327 -10.51 -17.40 -1.84
N SER A 328 -10.66 -16.47 -2.79
CA SER A 328 -9.99 -16.53 -4.10
C SER A 328 -8.47 -16.54 -3.96
N PHE A 329 -7.91 -15.68 -3.10
CA PHE A 329 -6.47 -15.68 -2.85
C PHE A 329 -6.00 -16.93 -2.08
N LYS A 330 -6.76 -17.43 -1.11
CA LYS A 330 -6.45 -18.72 -0.46
C LYS A 330 -6.43 -19.86 -1.48
N ASN A 331 -7.40 -19.90 -2.39
CA ASN A 331 -7.46 -20.87 -3.48
C ASN A 331 -6.30 -20.71 -4.46
N TYR A 332 -5.89 -19.49 -4.77
CA TYR A 332 -4.70 -19.19 -5.58
C TYR A 332 -3.44 -19.83 -4.98
N PHE A 333 -3.19 -19.66 -3.66
CA PHE A 333 -2.06 -20.34 -2.99
C PHE A 333 -2.16 -21.85 -3.11
N LYS A 334 -3.34 -22.44 -2.84
CA LYS A 334 -3.58 -23.89 -2.92
C LYS A 334 -3.37 -24.44 -4.34
N SER A 335 -3.82 -23.73 -5.38
CA SER A 335 -3.64 -24.15 -6.77
C SER A 335 -2.17 -24.20 -7.21
N HIS A 336 -1.31 -23.44 -6.53
CA HIS A 336 0.14 -23.43 -6.74
C HIS A 336 0.90 -24.29 -5.73
N ASN A 337 0.22 -25.13 -4.94
CA ASN A 337 0.80 -25.96 -3.87
C ASN A 337 1.62 -25.16 -2.85
N GLN A 338 1.19 -23.92 -2.55
CA GLN A 338 1.79 -23.05 -1.55
C GLN A 338 0.94 -23.02 -0.28
N THR A 339 1.60 -22.83 0.87
CA THR A 339 0.90 -22.63 2.13
C THR A 339 0.39 -21.21 2.23
N ILE A 340 -0.84 -21.02 2.73
CA ILE A 340 -1.44 -19.68 2.88
C ILE A 340 -0.74 -18.82 3.94
N TYR A 341 0.05 -19.41 4.82
CA TYR A 341 0.79 -18.76 5.92
C TYR A 341 2.31 -18.73 5.70
N GLU A 342 2.77 -18.70 4.47
CA GLU A 342 4.20 -18.51 4.11
C GLU A 342 4.77 -17.24 4.75
N ASN A 343 4.03 -16.12 4.65
CA ASN A 343 4.32 -14.88 5.35
C ASN A 343 4.13 -15.09 6.88
N PRO A 344 4.91 -14.47 7.79
CA PRO A 344 5.89 -13.38 7.62
C PRO A 344 7.25 -13.82 7.09
N SER A 345 7.90 -12.91 6.36
CA SER A 345 9.26 -13.12 5.85
C SER A 345 10.29 -13.26 6.99
N PRO A 346 11.50 -13.79 6.72
CA PRO A 346 12.57 -13.83 7.72
C PRO A 346 12.89 -12.46 8.34
N GLY A 347 12.80 -11.39 7.53
CA GLY A 347 13.00 -10.01 8.00
C GLY A 347 11.92 -9.55 8.98
N ASN A 348 10.66 -9.87 8.71
CA ASN A 348 9.55 -9.55 9.61
C ASN A 348 9.70 -10.32 10.96
N LYS A 349 10.07 -11.61 10.90
CA LYS A 349 10.31 -12.42 12.10
C LYS A 349 11.43 -11.84 12.96
N LYS A 350 12.56 -11.44 12.32
CA LYS A 350 13.66 -10.75 13.03
C LYS A 350 13.21 -9.43 13.67
N GLY A 351 12.18 -8.80 13.13
CA GLY A 351 11.59 -7.55 13.64
C GLY A 351 10.51 -7.74 14.71
N GLY A 352 10.22 -8.98 15.17
CA GLY A 352 9.29 -9.28 16.26
C GLY A 352 7.94 -9.85 15.85
N ILE A 353 7.63 -9.91 14.54
CA ILE A 353 6.40 -10.54 14.03
C ILE A 353 6.60 -12.05 13.98
N SER A 354 5.64 -12.84 14.52
CA SER A 354 5.82 -14.28 14.68
C SER A 354 5.02 -15.13 13.70
N THR A 355 3.77 -14.77 13.46
CA THR A 355 2.80 -15.52 12.63
C THR A 355 2.14 -14.61 11.61
N LEU A 356 1.40 -15.18 10.67
CA LEU A 356 0.65 -14.38 9.70
C LEU A 356 -0.48 -13.61 10.38
N GLU A 357 -1.17 -14.21 11.37
CA GLU A 357 -2.20 -13.53 12.16
C GLU A 357 -1.65 -12.30 12.89
N ASP A 358 -0.47 -12.43 13.52
CA ASP A 358 0.23 -11.30 14.18
C ASP A 358 0.53 -10.18 13.17
N LYS A 359 0.97 -10.53 11.96
CA LYS A 359 1.21 -9.58 10.88
C LYS A 359 -0.09 -8.94 10.39
N SER A 360 -1.09 -9.74 10.09
CA SER A 360 -2.35 -9.29 9.48
C SER A 360 -3.16 -8.38 10.40
N LEU A 361 -3.24 -8.70 11.69
CA LEU A 361 -3.89 -7.84 12.69
C LEU A 361 -3.18 -6.47 12.81
N GLY A 362 -1.87 -6.44 12.65
CA GLY A 362 -1.12 -5.18 12.56
C GLY A 362 -1.30 -4.46 11.23
N CYS A 363 -1.33 -5.18 10.11
CA CYS A 363 -1.47 -4.59 8.77
C CYS A 363 -2.85 -3.99 8.51
N THR A 364 -3.92 -4.65 8.96
CA THR A 364 -5.30 -4.18 8.79
C THR A 364 -5.61 -2.90 9.57
N GLN A 365 -4.78 -2.52 10.56
CA GLN A 365 -4.91 -1.23 11.25
C GLN A 365 -4.86 -0.03 10.28
N LYS A 366 -4.20 -0.16 9.12
CA LYS A 366 -4.16 0.90 8.08
C LYS A 366 -5.55 1.28 7.58
N SER A 367 -6.54 0.38 7.68
CA SER A 367 -7.91 0.64 7.24
C SER A 367 -8.73 1.55 8.17
N GLY A 368 -8.19 1.95 9.32
CA GLY A 368 -8.92 2.73 10.31
C GLY A 368 -10.17 2.02 10.82
N SER A 369 -11.21 2.78 11.11
CA SER A 369 -12.50 2.30 11.62
C SER A 369 -13.67 2.41 10.62
N ALA A 370 -13.47 3.09 9.48
CA ALA A 370 -14.48 3.30 8.46
C ALA A 370 -15.11 1.99 7.95
N PRO A 371 -16.40 1.99 7.58
CA PRO A 371 -17.00 0.82 6.93
C PRO A 371 -16.36 0.57 5.55
N VAL A 372 -16.23 -0.72 5.19
CA VAL A 372 -15.81 -1.11 3.84
C VAL A 372 -16.94 -0.77 2.87
N ALA A 373 -16.65 0.16 1.94
CA ALA A 373 -17.61 0.69 0.99
C ALA A 373 -17.73 -0.14 -0.29
N ASP A 374 -16.61 -0.72 -0.76
CA ASP A 374 -16.60 -1.62 -1.92
C ASP A 374 -15.36 -2.54 -1.92
N VAL A 375 -15.40 -3.55 -2.79
CA VAL A 375 -14.31 -4.49 -3.06
C VAL A 375 -14.02 -4.49 -4.54
N LEU A 376 -12.77 -4.23 -4.90
CA LEU A 376 -12.30 -4.08 -6.27
C LEU A 376 -11.54 -5.32 -6.73
N SER A 377 -11.80 -5.75 -7.95
CA SER A 377 -11.00 -6.75 -8.64
C SER A 377 -9.63 -6.16 -9.01
N TYR A 378 -8.64 -7.01 -9.36
CA TYR A 378 -7.33 -6.55 -9.80
C TYR A 378 -7.45 -5.67 -11.05
N GLY A 379 -6.88 -4.46 -10.98
CA GLY A 379 -6.97 -3.47 -12.06
C GLY A 379 -8.34 -2.78 -12.19
N GLN A 380 -9.25 -2.93 -11.25
CA GLN A 380 -10.52 -2.23 -11.29
C GLN A 380 -10.39 -0.82 -10.69
N PRO A 381 -10.74 0.26 -11.42
CA PRO A 381 -10.76 1.61 -10.89
C PRO A 381 -11.81 1.80 -9.79
N VAL A 382 -11.50 2.64 -8.80
CA VAL A 382 -12.43 3.06 -7.74
C VAL A 382 -13.65 3.78 -8.35
N GLN A 383 -14.84 3.39 -7.89
CA GLN A 383 -16.10 4.03 -8.23
C GLN A 383 -16.88 4.50 -7.00
N THR A 384 -16.62 3.89 -5.85
CA THR A 384 -17.32 4.17 -4.59
C THR A 384 -16.40 4.90 -3.63
N LYS A 385 -16.83 6.06 -3.11
CA LYS A 385 -16.09 6.79 -2.08
C LYS A 385 -16.09 6.06 -0.75
N GLY A 386 -15.02 6.25 0.04
CA GLY A 386 -14.81 5.59 1.33
C GLY A 386 -13.69 4.54 1.28
N LEU A 387 -13.69 3.61 2.21
CA LEU A 387 -12.71 2.52 2.26
C LEU A 387 -13.04 1.45 1.22
N ASN A 388 -12.11 1.18 0.31
CA ASN A 388 -12.21 0.10 -0.67
C ASN A 388 -11.15 -0.96 -0.38
N LEU A 389 -11.46 -2.23 -0.60
CA LEU A 389 -10.49 -3.33 -0.59
C LEU A 389 -10.13 -3.68 -2.05
N LEU A 390 -8.85 -3.86 -2.34
CA LEU A 390 -8.38 -4.18 -3.69
C LEU A 390 -7.71 -5.54 -3.73
N SER A 391 -8.13 -6.36 -4.70
CA SER A 391 -7.49 -7.63 -5.01
C SER A 391 -6.09 -7.41 -5.58
N ALA A 392 -5.04 -7.63 -4.78
CA ALA A 392 -3.66 -7.69 -5.23
C ALA A 392 -2.81 -8.52 -4.25
N PRO A 393 -1.67 -9.10 -4.72
CA PRO A 393 -0.76 -9.86 -3.86
C PRO A 393 0.01 -8.97 -2.89
N GLY A 394 0.79 -9.59 -1.99
CA GLY A 394 1.67 -8.88 -1.05
C GLY A 394 3.00 -8.37 -1.65
N ASN A 395 3.27 -8.59 -2.94
CA ASN A 395 4.47 -8.07 -3.58
C ASN A 395 4.42 -6.55 -3.71
N ASP A 396 5.46 -5.85 -3.23
CA ASP A 396 5.49 -4.39 -3.12
C ASP A 396 5.22 -3.68 -4.47
N LEU A 397 5.88 -4.12 -5.54
CA LEU A 397 5.75 -3.48 -6.86
C LEU A 397 4.37 -3.73 -7.45
N VAL A 398 3.91 -4.98 -7.41
CA VAL A 398 2.62 -5.39 -8.00
C VAL A 398 1.46 -4.74 -7.27
N ALA A 399 1.46 -4.77 -5.93
CA ALA A 399 0.41 -4.17 -5.11
C ALA A 399 0.32 -2.65 -5.30
N SER A 400 1.46 -1.96 -5.33
CA SER A 400 1.49 -0.50 -5.50
C SER A 400 1.10 -0.07 -6.91
N THR A 401 1.47 -0.85 -7.95
CA THR A 401 1.01 -0.63 -9.32
C THR A 401 -0.51 -0.81 -9.43
N ALA A 402 -1.06 -1.84 -8.77
CA ALA A 402 -2.50 -2.06 -8.73
C ALA A 402 -3.24 -0.90 -8.03
N LEU A 403 -2.70 -0.36 -6.92
CA LEU A 403 -3.25 0.82 -6.27
C LEU A 403 -3.28 2.03 -7.21
N ALA A 404 -2.18 2.32 -7.92
CA ALA A 404 -2.12 3.41 -8.90
C ALA A 404 -3.12 3.19 -10.03
N ALA A 405 -3.18 1.99 -10.64
CA ALA A 405 -4.14 1.65 -11.68
C ALA A 405 -5.59 1.78 -11.20
N SER A 406 -5.88 1.47 -9.93
CA SER A 406 -7.21 1.67 -9.35
C SER A 406 -7.54 3.15 -9.07
N GLY A 407 -6.63 4.08 -9.35
CA GLY A 407 -6.84 5.53 -9.28
C GLY A 407 -6.22 6.21 -8.07
N ALA A 408 -5.42 5.51 -7.27
CA ALA A 408 -4.71 6.14 -6.15
C ALA A 408 -3.70 7.18 -6.68
N GLN A 409 -3.89 8.43 -6.29
CA GLN A 409 -3.01 9.55 -6.68
C GLN A 409 -1.72 9.58 -5.85
N ILE A 410 -1.76 9.03 -4.63
CA ILE A 410 -0.63 8.89 -3.70
C ILE A 410 -0.73 7.52 -3.05
N VAL A 411 0.40 6.89 -2.78
CA VAL A 411 0.49 5.65 -2.00
C VAL A 411 1.17 5.92 -0.66
N LEU A 412 0.53 5.56 0.44
CA LEU A 412 1.12 5.53 1.78
C LEU A 412 1.74 4.15 2.01
N PHE A 413 3.04 4.14 2.25
CA PHE A 413 3.85 2.92 2.37
C PHE A 413 4.49 2.84 3.75
N THR A 414 3.92 2.05 4.66
CA THR A 414 4.48 1.87 6.01
C THR A 414 5.62 0.85 5.99
N THR A 415 6.67 1.10 6.76
CA THR A 415 7.84 0.22 6.82
C THR A 415 8.56 0.31 8.17
N GLY A 416 9.06 -0.84 8.65
CA GLY A 416 9.93 -0.91 9.84
C GLY A 416 11.41 -1.06 9.50
N ARG A 417 11.74 -1.45 8.26
CA ARG A 417 13.10 -1.74 7.81
C ARG A 417 13.57 -0.85 6.65
N GLY A 418 12.64 -0.22 5.94
CA GLY A 418 12.90 0.66 4.82
C GLY A 418 13.10 -0.06 3.48
N THR A 419 12.78 0.64 2.42
CA THR A 419 13.03 0.25 1.04
C THR A 419 13.18 1.50 0.18
N PRO A 420 14.07 1.52 -0.85
CA PRO A 420 14.14 2.62 -1.80
C PRO A 420 13.00 2.60 -2.83
N PHE A 421 12.26 1.50 -2.95
CA PHE A 421 11.18 1.31 -3.92
C PHE A 421 10.20 2.49 -3.96
N ALA A 422 9.71 2.82 -5.16
CA ALA A 422 8.60 3.75 -5.39
C ALA A 422 7.60 3.18 -6.39
N SER A 423 6.33 3.51 -6.24
CA SER A 423 5.26 3.15 -7.17
C SER A 423 5.18 4.12 -8.36
N PRO A 424 4.28 3.90 -9.34
CA PRO A 424 4.07 4.86 -10.43
C PRO A 424 3.59 6.26 -9.99
N VAL A 425 3.12 6.39 -8.75
CA VAL A 425 2.62 7.65 -8.18
C VAL A 425 3.44 8.02 -6.93
N PRO A 426 3.37 9.28 -6.44
CA PRO A 426 4.07 9.68 -5.22
C PRO A 426 3.87 8.67 -4.09
N THR A 427 4.97 8.14 -3.56
CA THR A 427 4.98 7.07 -2.56
C THR A 427 5.56 7.59 -1.26
N VAL A 428 4.67 7.99 -0.34
CA VAL A 428 5.03 8.49 0.99
C VAL A 428 5.46 7.32 1.87
N LYS A 429 6.75 7.27 2.22
CA LYS A 429 7.29 6.23 3.09
C LYS A 429 7.24 6.65 4.55
N ILE A 430 6.57 5.82 5.36
CA ILE A 430 6.23 6.08 6.75
C ILE A 430 6.95 5.06 7.63
N SER A 431 7.90 5.50 8.45
CA SER A 431 8.62 4.60 9.34
C SER A 431 7.83 4.29 10.62
N SER A 432 7.90 3.03 11.06
CA SER A 432 7.37 2.57 12.34
C SER A 432 8.26 2.95 13.53
N ASN A 433 9.51 3.32 13.27
CA ASN A 433 10.52 3.59 14.30
C ASN A 433 11.46 4.72 13.91
N THR A 434 11.88 5.52 14.89
CA THR A 434 12.73 6.70 14.70
C THR A 434 14.14 6.33 14.20
N LYS A 435 14.66 5.16 14.61
CA LYS A 435 16.00 4.71 14.16
C LYS A 435 16.07 4.54 12.65
N LEU A 436 15.04 3.99 12.02
CA LEU A 436 14.95 3.87 10.56
C LEU A 436 14.91 5.26 9.91
N TYR A 437 14.04 6.15 10.42
CA TYR A 437 13.92 7.52 9.92
C TYR A 437 15.25 8.27 9.94
N GLU A 438 15.98 8.22 11.04
CA GLU A 438 17.28 8.88 11.19
C GLU A 438 18.36 8.29 10.28
N ASN A 439 18.37 6.96 10.14
CA ASN A 439 19.39 6.25 9.36
C ASN A 439 19.15 6.31 7.84
N LYS A 440 17.91 6.55 7.41
CA LYS A 440 17.47 6.52 6.00
C LYS A 440 16.67 7.76 5.61
N LYS A 441 17.19 8.94 5.93
CA LYS A 441 16.58 10.25 5.64
C LYS A 441 16.30 10.48 4.15
N ASN A 442 17.03 9.79 3.27
CA ASN A 442 16.83 9.84 1.84
C ASN A 442 15.78 8.84 1.31
N TRP A 443 15.18 8.01 2.20
CA TRP A 443 14.14 7.06 1.83
C TRP A 443 12.81 7.35 2.51
N ILE A 444 12.86 7.87 3.75
CA ILE A 444 11.69 7.97 4.64
C ILE A 444 11.20 9.42 4.69
N ASP A 445 9.92 9.59 4.45
CA ASP A 445 9.26 10.89 4.41
C ASP A 445 8.67 11.27 5.78
N PHE A 446 8.09 10.30 6.51
CA PHE A 446 7.34 10.56 7.73
C PHE A 446 7.71 9.58 8.85
N ASN A 447 7.87 10.09 10.08
CA ASN A 447 8.28 9.31 11.24
C ASN A 447 7.14 9.10 12.25
N CYS A 448 6.65 7.87 12.36
CA CYS A 448 5.70 7.47 13.41
C CYS A 448 6.39 6.91 14.66
N GLY A 449 7.71 6.71 14.63
CA GLY A 449 8.47 6.15 15.77
C GLY A 449 8.40 7.01 17.02
N ALA A 450 8.12 8.31 16.90
CA ALA A 450 7.93 9.21 18.04
C ALA A 450 6.75 8.81 18.94
N LEU A 451 5.79 8.02 18.46
CA LEU A 451 4.69 7.48 19.27
C LEU A 451 5.18 6.56 20.41
N VAL A 452 6.37 5.98 20.28
CA VAL A 452 6.99 5.14 21.33
C VAL A 452 7.39 5.97 22.54
N ASP A 453 7.76 7.23 22.31
CA ASP A 453 8.22 8.15 23.37
C ASP A 453 7.07 8.94 24.02
N GLY A 454 5.86 8.72 23.61
CA GLY A 454 4.64 9.42 24.03
C GLY A 454 4.04 10.21 22.86
N GLY A 455 2.75 10.35 22.84
CA GLY A 455 1.99 10.97 21.76
C GLY A 455 0.73 10.17 21.49
N SER A 456 -0.20 10.75 20.75
CA SER A 456 -1.45 10.09 20.42
C SER A 456 -1.52 9.75 18.94
N ILE A 457 -2.11 8.59 18.62
CA ILE A 457 -2.37 8.19 17.23
C ILE A 457 -3.26 9.20 16.50
N PRO A 458 -4.33 9.76 17.12
CA PRO A 458 -5.12 10.81 16.47
C PRO A 458 -4.29 12.04 16.05
N GLU A 459 -3.43 12.58 16.93
CA GLU A 459 -2.58 13.74 16.62
C GLU A 459 -1.56 13.42 15.52
N MET A 460 -0.98 12.22 15.56
CA MET A 460 -0.06 11.77 14.52
C MET A 460 -0.80 11.56 13.18
N GLY A 461 -2.05 11.10 13.22
CA GLY A 461 -2.93 10.98 12.06
C GLY A 461 -3.25 12.33 11.41
N GLU A 462 -3.56 13.36 12.21
CA GLU A 462 -3.75 14.75 11.72
C GLU A 462 -2.45 15.28 11.10
N SER A 463 -1.29 15.06 11.75
CA SER A 463 0.01 15.47 11.20
C SER A 463 0.32 14.78 9.88
N LEU A 464 -0.02 13.49 9.73
CA LEU A 464 0.12 12.77 8.47
C LEU A 464 -0.86 13.31 7.42
N PHE A 465 -2.07 13.68 7.83
CA PHE A 465 -3.07 14.27 6.93
C PHE A 465 -2.60 15.60 6.37
N ASP A 466 -2.05 16.48 7.20
CA ASP A 466 -1.45 17.74 6.76
C ASP A 466 -0.30 17.51 5.77
N TYR A 467 0.61 16.59 6.10
CA TYR A 467 1.73 16.23 5.22
C TYR A 467 1.25 15.67 3.86
N VAL A 468 0.22 14.83 3.84
CA VAL A 468 -0.35 14.30 2.58
C VAL A 468 -0.97 15.43 1.74
N LEU A 469 -1.61 16.44 2.35
CA LEU A 469 -2.10 17.62 1.63
C LEU A 469 -0.94 18.45 1.04
N GLU A 470 0.20 18.55 1.73
CA GLU A 470 1.41 19.19 1.20
C GLU A 470 1.95 18.41 -0.02
N VAL A 471 2.03 17.09 0.07
CA VAL A 471 2.43 16.22 -1.05
C VAL A 471 1.44 16.35 -2.22
N ALA A 472 0.15 16.36 -1.95
CA ALA A 472 -0.88 16.56 -2.98
C ALA A 472 -0.78 17.95 -3.63
N SER A 473 -0.28 18.95 -2.88
CA SER A 473 -0.04 20.31 -3.35
C SER A 473 1.31 20.52 -4.05
N GLY A 474 2.08 19.45 -4.25
CA GLY A 474 3.31 19.47 -5.05
C GLY A 474 4.61 19.32 -4.25
N CYS A 475 4.56 19.17 -2.92
CA CYS A 475 5.76 18.80 -2.17
C CYS A 475 6.28 17.43 -2.65
N PRO A 476 7.54 17.32 -3.11
CA PRO A 476 8.07 16.05 -3.59
C PRO A 476 8.35 15.11 -2.40
N VAL A 477 8.12 13.81 -2.61
CA VAL A 477 8.55 12.77 -1.69
C VAL A 477 9.99 12.34 -2.01
N LYS A 478 10.68 11.69 -1.06
CA LYS A 478 12.09 11.28 -1.19
C LYS A 478 12.36 10.39 -2.41
N ALA A 479 11.40 9.56 -2.78
CA ALA A 479 11.52 8.72 -3.96
C ALA A 479 11.50 9.54 -5.26
N GLU A 480 10.66 10.57 -5.34
CA GLU A 480 10.62 11.49 -6.49
C GLU A 480 11.90 12.30 -6.60
N GLU A 481 12.44 12.82 -5.47
CA GLU A 481 13.74 13.50 -5.42
C GLU A 481 14.88 12.61 -5.98
N ALA A 482 14.76 11.29 -5.76
CA ALA A 482 15.72 10.30 -6.28
C ALA A 482 15.43 9.86 -7.73
N GLY A 483 14.29 10.24 -8.30
CA GLY A 483 13.86 9.85 -9.65
C GLY A 483 13.39 8.40 -9.74
N PHE A 484 12.86 7.83 -8.65
CA PHE A 484 12.42 6.43 -8.61
C PHE A 484 10.94 6.33 -8.96
N HIS A 485 10.64 5.47 -9.95
CA HIS A 485 9.30 5.10 -10.40
C HIS A 485 9.36 3.67 -10.91
N ASP A 486 8.73 2.75 -10.20
CA ASP A 486 8.75 1.33 -10.53
C ASP A 486 7.35 0.84 -10.85
N MET A 487 7.24 -0.11 -11.79
CA MET A 487 6.00 -0.76 -12.15
C MET A 487 6.18 -2.28 -12.27
N ALA A 488 5.22 -3.04 -11.78
CA ALA A 488 5.11 -4.47 -12.06
C ALA A 488 3.64 -4.89 -12.12
N ILE A 489 3.35 -5.88 -12.97
CA ILE A 489 2.00 -6.39 -13.19
C ILE A 489 1.92 -7.81 -12.65
N PHE A 490 0.79 -8.18 -12.05
CA PHE A 490 0.57 -9.50 -11.49
C PHE A 490 0.56 -10.55 -12.61
N LYS A 491 1.37 -11.59 -12.43
CA LYS A 491 1.51 -12.71 -13.35
C LYS A 491 1.28 -14.02 -12.61
N GLN A 492 0.38 -14.84 -13.14
CA GLN A 492 0.03 -16.15 -12.57
C GLN A 492 0.46 -17.30 -13.47
N GLY A 493 0.35 -17.11 -14.78
CA GLY A 493 0.59 -18.15 -15.77
C GLY A 493 2.02 -18.21 -16.28
N VAL A 494 2.20 -19.06 -17.29
CA VAL A 494 3.48 -19.21 -18.01
C VAL A 494 3.62 -18.18 -19.12
N THR A 495 4.84 -17.94 -19.56
CA THR A 495 5.16 -17.19 -20.77
C THR A 495 5.34 -18.19 -21.92
N LEU A 496 4.73 -17.92 -23.10
CA LEU A 496 4.86 -18.72 -24.32
C LEU A 496 6.21 -18.51 -25.01
#